data_e89e83ec1b2ede06356b00974da5c204
#
_entry.id   e89e83ec1b2ede06356b00974da5c204
#
_cell.length_a   1.000
_cell.length_b   1.000
_cell.length_c   1.000
_cell.angle_alpha   90.00
_cell.angle_beta   90.00
_cell.angle_gamma   90.00
#
_symmetry.space_group_name_H-M   'P 1'
#
loop_
_entity.id
_entity.type
_entity.pdbx_description
1 polymer ?
#
loop_
_entity_poly.entity_id
_entity_poly.type
_entity_poly.pdbx_seq_one_letter_code
_entity_poly.pdbx_strand_id
1 'polypeptide(L)'
;HYPLRRQRQMCIRDRQEAIAADGKIHTRYVQDLTQTGRLSSVDPNLQNIPVRLEQGRLIRKAFVPEWADSVLLSSDYSQIELRVLAHISQDEHLIAAFQHGEDIHTATAMRVFGIEKAEDVTPNDRRNAKAVNFGVVYGISDFGLANNLGISRKAAKDYIQTYFERFPGIKNYMAVSYTHLRAHETDSY
;
A
#
# COMPACT_ATOMS: atom_id res chain seq x y z
N HIS A 1 10.81 -3.39 22.63
CA HIS A 1 11.72 -2.35 22.11
C HIS A 1 13.09 -2.87 21.62
N TYR A 2 13.54 -4.06 22.05
CA TYR A 2 14.85 -4.66 21.67
C TYR A 2 14.92 -5.17 20.20
N PRO A 3 13.88 -5.77 19.61
CA PRO A 3 13.96 -6.30 18.25
C PRO A 3 14.15 -5.21 17.19
N LEU A 4 13.48 -4.07 17.34
CA LEU A 4 13.55 -2.95 16.39
C LEU A 4 14.93 -2.28 16.34
N ARG A 5 15.67 -2.28 17.45
CA ARG A 5 17.03 -1.71 17.51
C ARG A 5 18.05 -2.61 16.80
N ARG A 6 17.92 -3.94 16.92
CA ARG A 6 18.74 -4.91 16.18
C ARG A 6 18.48 -4.86 14.69
N GLN A 7 17.21 -4.81 14.27
CA GLN A 7 16.85 -4.63 12.86
C GLN A 7 17.42 -3.34 12.26
N ARG A 8 17.42 -2.24 13.01
CA ARG A 8 17.98 -0.95 12.56
C ARG A 8 19.49 -1.00 12.37
N GLN A 9 20.23 -1.64 13.29
CA GLN A 9 21.68 -1.77 13.19
C GLN A 9 22.09 -2.73 12.06
N MET A 10 21.37 -3.84 11.87
CA MET A 10 21.54 -4.72 10.71
C MET A 10 21.38 -3.96 9.39
N CYS A 11 20.30 -3.21 9.21
CA CYS A 11 20.06 -2.48 7.97
C CYS A 11 21.15 -1.46 7.60
N ILE A 12 21.84 -0.86 8.57
CA ILE A 12 22.93 0.09 8.31
C ILE A 12 24.23 -0.66 8.00
N ARG A 13 24.56 -1.69 8.77
CA ARG A 13 25.76 -2.49 8.60
C ARG A 13 25.73 -3.27 7.29
N ASP A 14 24.64 -3.96 7.00
CA ASP A 14 24.47 -4.75 5.77
C ASP A 14 24.65 -3.92 4.50
N ARG A 15 24.30 -2.62 4.54
CA ARG A 15 24.49 -1.73 3.38
C ARG A 15 25.91 -1.25 3.21
N GLN A 16 26.67 -1.07 4.29
CA GLN A 16 28.10 -0.76 4.19
C GLN A 16 28.90 -1.94 3.63
N GLU A 17 28.53 -3.16 4.06
CA GLU A 17 29.14 -4.41 3.57
C GLU A 17 28.72 -4.74 2.12
N ALA A 18 27.61 -4.16 1.65
CA ALA A 18 27.09 -4.35 0.28
C ALA A 18 27.66 -3.37 -0.74
N ILE A 19 28.53 -2.44 -0.35
CA ILE A 19 29.19 -1.55 -1.29
C ILE A 19 30.23 -2.36 -2.08
N ALA A 20 30.02 -2.42 -3.39
CA ALA A 20 30.92 -3.12 -4.31
C ALA A 20 32.19 -2.32 -4.59
N ALA A 21 33.15 -2.93 -5.30
CA ALA A 21 34.43 -2.32 -5.62
C ALA A 21 34.30 -1.04 -6.49
N ASP A 22 33.19 -0.88 -7.19
CA ASP A 22 32.84 0.32 -7.98
C ASP A 22 32.21 1.45 -7.14
N GLY A 23 32.12 1.28 -5.81
CA GLY A 23 31.52 2.24 -4.89
C GLY A 23 29.97 2.27 -4.93
N LYS A 24 29.33 1.34 -5.61
CA LYS A 24 27.86 1.25 -5.75
C LYS A 24 27.30 0.10 -4.93
N ILE A 25 25.99 0.16 -4.71
CA ILE A 25 25.22 -0.95 -4.14
C ILE A 25 24.35 -1.56 -5.23
N HIS A 26 24.57 -2.84 -5.51
CA HIS A 26 23.85 -3.60 -6.50
C HIS A 26 22.85 -4.52 -5.81
N THR A 27 21.56 -4.29 -6.03
CA THR A 27 20.50 -5.18 -5.56
C THR A 27 20.12 -6.17 -6.65
N ARG A 28 19.60 -7.30 -6.25
CA ARG A 28 18.98 -8.27 -7.17
C ARG A 28 17.46 -8.18 -7.05
N TYR A 29 16.77 -8.04 -8.19
CA TYR A 29 15.32 -8.06 -8.24
C TYR A 29 14.80 -9.48 -8.51
N VAL A 30 13.88 -9.92 -7.65
CA VAL A 30 13.19 -11.21 -7.76
C VAL A 30 11.77 -10.94 -8.25
N GLN A 31 11.39 -11.56 -9.37
CA GLN A 31 10.12 -11.30 -10.06
C GLN A 31 9.00 -12.27 -9.67
N ASP A 32 9.35 -13.42 -9.14
CA ASP A 32 8.47 -14.56 -8.85
C ASP A 32 8.25 -14.80 -7.34
N LEU A 33 8.71 -13.89 -6.48
CA LEU A 33 8.61 -14.06 -5.02
C LEU A 33 7.26 -13.62 -4.45
N THR A 34 6.66 -12.56 -5.01
CA THR A 34 5.44 -11.96 -4.44
C THR A 34 4.19 -12.50 -5.13
N GLN A 35 3.16 -12.83 -4.35
CA GLN A 35 1.86 -13.25 -4.89
C GLN A 35 1.14 -12.14 -5.69
N THR A 36 1.53 -10.89 -5.49
CA THR A 36 0.92 -9.72 -6.13
C THR A 36 1.57 -9.34 -7.46
N GLY A 37 2.61 -10.08 -7.92
CA GLY A 37 3.38 -9.74 -9.11
C GLY A 37 4.32 -8.53 -8.95
N ARG A 38 4.47 -7.98 -7.73
CA ARG A 38 5.42 -6.91 -7.45
C ARG A 38 6.85 -7.46 -7.39
N LEU A 39 7.82 -6.66 -7.82
CA LEU A 39 9.24 -6.97 -7.65
C LEU A 39 9.61 -7.00 -6.17
N SER A 40 10.51 -7.89 -5.80
CA SER A 40 11.18 -7.89 -4.50
C SER A 40 12.67 -7.61 -4.70
N SER A 41 13.22 -6.74 -3.86
CA SER A 41 14.63 -6.39 -3.87
C SER A 41 15.35 -7.15 -2.75
N VAL A 42 16.43 -7.87 -3.11
CA VAL A 42 17.23 -8.69 -2.19
C VAL A 42 18.72 -8.46 -2.42
N ASP A 43 19.52 -8.76 -1.43
CA ASP A 43 20.98 -8.79 -1.45
C ASP A 43 21.68 -7.49 -1.92
N PRO A 44 21.42 -6.33 -1.29
CA PRO A 44 20.54 -6.03 -0.16
C PRO A 44 19.15 -5.56 -0.59
N ASN A 45 18.18 -5.57 0.33
CA ASN A 45 16.86 -5.00 0.07
C ASN A 45 16.92 -3.47 0.08
N LEU A 46 16.79 -2.84 -1.09
CA LEU A 46 16.78 -1.39 -1.27
C LEU A 46 15.37 -0.77 -1.31
N GLN A 47 14.31 -1.60 -1.42
CA GLN A 47 12.91 -1.11 -1.42
C GLN A 47 12.43 -0.72 -0.01
N ASN A 48 13.02 -1.28 1.04
CA ASN A 48 12.59 -1.09 2.42
C ASN A 48 13.49 -0.10 3.20
N ILE A 49 14.03 0.93 2.54
CA ILE A 49 14.77 1.99 3.22
C ILE A 49 13.77 2.80 4.06
N PRO A 50 13.94 2.88 5.39
CA PRO A 50 13.02 3.60 6.26
C PRO A 50 12.91 5.07 5.88
N VAL A 51 11.68 5.60 5.78
CA VAL A 51 11.43 7.01 5.44
C VAL A 51 10.83 7.82 6.58
N ARG A 52 10.22 7.14 7.55
CA ARG A 52 9.50 7.78 8.65
C ARG A 52 10.42 8.28 9.76
N LEU A 53 11.58 7.65 9.91
CA LEU A 53 12.55 7.98 10.94
C LEU A 53 13.64 8.90 10.37
N GLU A 54 14.12 9.84 11.17
CA GLU A 54 15.19 10.74 10.78
C GLU A 54 16.45 10.02 10.30
N GLN A 55 16.86 8.96 11.03
CA GLN A 55 17.98 8.11 10.64
C GLN A 55 17.80 7.44 9.27
N GLY A 56 16.57 7.01 8.93
CA GLY A 56 16.25 6.46 7.61
C GLY A 56 16.35 7.50 6.51
N ARG A 57 15.94 8.74 6.79
CA ARG A 57 16.11 9.87 5.85
C ARG A 57 17.58 10.21 5.62
N LEU A 58 18.44 10.11 6.65
CA LEU A 58 19.88 10.29 6.50
C LEU A 58 20.50 9.21 5.59
N ILE A 59 20.08 7.95 5.72
CA ILE A 59 20.53 6.86 4.85
C ILE A 59 20.19 7.16 3.38
N ARG A 60 19.02 7.71 3.10
CA ARG A 60 18.63 8.09 1.73
C ARG A 60 19.51 9.17 1.11
N LYS A 61 20.06 10.07 1.92
CA LYS A 61 20.98 11.12 1.45
C LYS A 61 22.32 10.56 0.98
N ALA A 62 22.67 9.32 1.36
CA ALA A 62 23.88 8.66 0.89
C ALA A 62 23.76 8.16 -0.57
N PHE A 63 22.54 8.05 -1.10
CA PHE A 63 22.31 7.70 -2.49
C PHE A 63 22.35 8.97 -3.33
N VAL A 64 23.38 9.11 -4.12
CA VAL A 64 23.65 10.28 -4.97
C VAL A 64 23.75 9.84 -6.42
N PRO A 65 23.51 10.74 -7.41
CA PRO A 65 23.80 10.46 -8.80
C PRO A 65 25.28 10.16 -9.02
N GLU A 66 25.60 9.39 -10.04
CA GLU A 66 26.97 9.06 -10.40
C GLU A 66 27.74 10.27 -10.93
N TRP A 67 27.07 11.13 -11.68
CA TRP A 67 27.68 12.31 -12.28
C TRP A 67 27.26 13.59 -11.58
N ALA A 68 28.17 14.55 -11.44
CA ALA A 68 27.97 15.80 -10.69
C ALA A 68 26.77 16.63 -11.18
N ASP A 69 26.53 16.63 -12.50
CA ASP A 69 25.44 17.41 -13.13
C ASP A 69 24.12 16.59 -13.28
N SER A 70 24.02 15.47 -12.61
CA SER A 70 22.85 14.60 -12.70
C SER A 70 21.95 14.73 -11.47
N VAL A 71 20.67 14.40 -11.64
CA VAL A 71 19.68 14.39 -10.59
C VAL A 71 18.99 13.02 -10.52
N LEU A 72 18.57 12.63 -9.33
CA LEU A 72 17.68 11.48 -9.14
C LEU A 72 16.24 11.92 -9.40
N LEU A 73 15.65 11.48 -10.49
CA LEU A 73 14.23 11.67 -10.77
C LEU A 73 13.43 10.52 -10.17
N SER A 74 12.51 10.84 -9.26
CA SER A 74 11.54 9.88 -8.71
C SER A 74 10.15 10.26 -9.19
N SER A 75 9.51 9.37 -9.94
CA SER A 75 8.12 9.53 -10.39
C SER A 75 7.34 8.28 -10.01
N ASP A 76 6.16 8.47 -9.44
CA ASP A 76 5.26 7.39 -9.04
C ASP A 76 3.84 7.68 -9.49
N TYR A 77 3.11 6.63 -9.82
CA TYR A 77 1.70 6.75 -10.17
C TYR A 77 0.87 7.06 -8.92
N SER A 78 0.09 8.13 -8.98
CA SER A 78 -0.84 8.46 -7.90
C SER A 78 -1.95 7.44 -7.81
N GLN A 79 -1.90 6.59 -6.77
CA GLN A 79 -2.97 5.65 -6.39
C GLN A 79 -3.40 4.71 -7.53
N ILE A 80 -2.46 4.22 -8.34
CA ILE A 80 -2.75 3.46 -9.56
C ILE A 80 -3.65 2.24 -9.28
N GLU A 81 -3.45 1.53 -8.18
CA GLU A 81 -4.23 0.35 -7.82
C GLU A 81 -5.71 0.68 -7.60
N LEU A 82 -6.01 1.80 -6.94
CA LEU A 82 -7.40 2.25 -6.74
C LEU A 82 -8.01 2.79 -8.03
N ARG A 83 -7.21 3.39 -8.93
CA ARG A 83 -7.69 3.80 -10.26
C ARG A 83 -8.03 2.61 -11.14
N VAL A 84 -7.18 1.59 -11.12
CA VAL A 84 -7.45 0.33 -11.82
C VAL A 84 -8.70 -0.33 -11.23
N LEU A 85 -8.82 -0.39 -9.89
CA LEU A 85 -10.02 -0.93 -9.25
C LEU A 85 -11.29 -0.16 -9.65
N ALA A 86 -11.25 1.18 -9.66
CA ALA A 86 -12.37 2.01 -10.12
C ALA A 86 -12.79 1.65 -11.55
N HIS A 87 -11.80 1.49 -12.44
CA HIS A 87 -12.05 1.16 -13.83
C HIS A 87 -12.66 -0.24 -14.01
N ILE A 88 -12.08 -1.28 -13.38
CA ILE A 88 -12.57 -2.65 -13.58
C ILE A 88 -13.86 -2.94 -12.82
N SER A 89 -14.09 -2.33 -11.65
CA SER A 89 -15.32 -2.49 -10.89
C SER A 89 -16.47 -1.63 -11.40
N GLN A 90 -16.19 -0.64 -12.26
CA GLN A 90 -17.15 0.36 -12.74
C GLN A 90 -17.95 1.02 -11.59
N ASP A 91 -17.29 1.20 -10.42
CA ASP A 91 -17.92 1.86 -9.30
C ASP A 91 -18.03 3.36 -9.52
N GLU A 92 -19.24 3.85 -9.69
CA GLU A 92 -19.53 5.24 -10.05
C GLU A 92 -18.99 6.24 -9.01
N HIS A 93 -19.04 5.88 -7.72
CA HIS A 93 -18.59 6.76 -6.65
C HIS A 93 -17.06 6.89 -6.64
N LEU A 94 -16.37 5.79 -6.90
CA LEU A 94 -14.91 5.79 -6.96
C LEU A 94 -14.42 6.50 -8.22
N ILE A 95 -15.08 6.28 -9.35
CA ILE A 95 -14.78 6.97 -10.61
C ILE A 95 -14.98 8.48 -10.45
N ALA A 96 -16.14 8.90 -9.91
CA ALA A 96 -16.44 10.33 -9.71
C ALA A 96 -15.41 11.02 -8.80
N ALA A 97 -14.99 10.38 -7.70
CA ALA A 97 -13.96 10.92 -6.81
C ALA A 97 -12.65 11.18 -7.56
N PHE A 98 -12.21 10.25 -8.42
CA PHE A 98 -11.01 10.45 -9.24
C PHE A 98 -11.18 11.51 -10.33
N GLN A 99 -12.35 11.61 -10.97
CA GLN A 99 -12.62 12.62 -11.99
C GLN A 99 -12.63 14.04 -11.41
N HIS A 100 -13.14 14.20 -10.19
CA HIS A 100 -13.15 15.49 -9.48
C HIS A 100 -11.83 15.82 -8.81
N GLY A 101 -10.82 14.94 -8.88
CA GLY A 101 -9.53 15.17 -8.25
C GLY A 101 -9.56 15.11 -6.71
N GLU A 102 -10.58 14.48 -6.14
CA GLU A 102 -10.72 14.32 -4.70
C GLU A 102 -9.61 13.43 -4.13
N ASP A 103 -9.20 13.71 -2.88
CA ASP A 103 -8.37 12.76 -2.14
C ASP A 103 -9.22 11.54 -1.75
N ILE A 104 -8.97 10.41 -2.42
CA ILE A 104 -9.77 9.20 -2.27
C ILE A 104 -9.80 8.68 -0.82
N HIS A 105 -8.75 8.91 -0.04
CA HIS A 105 -8.73 8.48 1.36
C HIS A 105 -9.61 9.39 2.22
N THR A 106 -9.66 10.67 1.91
CA THR A 106 -10.59 11.62 2.55
C THR A 106 -12.04 11.30 2.15
N ALA A 107 -12.30 11.10 0.86
CA ALA A 107 -13.62 10.71 0.39
C ALA A 107 -14.12 9.38 1.03
N THR A 108 -13.23 8.41 1.19
CA THR A 108 -13.56 7.16 1.88
C THR A 108 -13.81 7.38 3.38
N ALA A 109 -13.01 8.21 4.05
CA ALA A 109 -13.22 8.53 5.47
C ALA A 109 -14.59 9.15 5.69
N MET A 110 -14.99 10.11 4.87
CA MET A 110 -16.31 10.73 4.92
C MET A 110 -17.42 9.69 4.79
N ARG A 111 -17.31 8.80 3.81
CA ARG A 111 -18.35 7.81 3.51
C ARG A 111 -18.43 6.67 4.52
N VAL A 112 -17.28 6.16 4.97
CA VAL A 112 -17.20 4.98 5.85
C VAL A 112 -17.38 5.36 7.32
N PHE A 113 -16.85 6.52 7.74
CA PHE A 113 -16.93 6.96 9.13
C PHE A 113 -18.06 7.97 9.38
N GLY A 114 -18.82 8.33 8.34
CA GLY A 114 -19.97 9.23 8.47
C GLY A 114 -19.58 10.69 8.74
N ILE A 115 -18.44 11.13 8.22
CA ILE A 115 -17.96 12.51 8.35
C ILE A 115 -18.58 13.35 7.22
N GLU A 116 -19.30 14.41 7.55
CA GLU A 116 -20.04 15.18 6.56
C GLU A 116 -19.16 16.09 5.69
N LYS A 117 -18.08 16.62 6.25
CA LYS A 117 -17.21 17.59 5.56
C LYS A 117 -15.77 17.10 5.49
N ALA A 118 -15.12 17.37 4.35
CA ALA A 118 -13.72 16.99 4.15
C ALA A 118 -12.75 17.67 5.15
N GLU A 119 -13.08 18.89 5.59
CA GLU A 119 -12.32 19.67 6.58
C GLU A 119 -12.35 19.05 7.99
N ASP A 120 -13.38 18.26 8.30
CA ASP A 120 -13.53 17.56 9.57
C ASP A 120 -12.78 16.21 9.61
N VAL A 121 -12.26 15.76 8.46
CA VAL A 121 -11.48 14.51 8.37
C VAL A 121 -10.11 14.72 9.02
N THR A 122 -9.91 14.08 10.16
CA THR A 122 -8.62 14.15 10.84
C THR A 122 -7.54 13.36 10.08
N PRO A 123 -6.24 13.66 10.30
CA PRO A 123 -5.15 12.85 9.77
C PRO A 123 -5.23 11.36 10.16
N ASN A 124 -5.84 11.07 11.31
CA ASN A 124 -6.05 9.69 11.77
C ASN A 124 -7.16 9.00 10.97
N ASP A 125 -8.28 9.68 10.73
CA ASP A 125 -9.38 9.15 9.91
C ASP A 125 -8.92 8.87 8.49
N ARG A 126 -8.19 9.81 7.90
CA ARG A 126 -7.58 9.62 6.58
C ARG A 126 -6.63 8.42 6.53
N ARG A 127 -5.81 8.23 7.58
CA ARG A 127 -4.92 7.07 7.71
C ARG A 127 -5.70 5.76 7.83
N ASN A 128 -6.77 5.76 8.62
CA ASN A 128 -7.64 4.60 8.81
C ASN A 128 -8.37 4.26 7.49
N ALA A 129 -8.92 5.25 6.82
CA ALA A 129 -9.55 5.08 5.50
C ALA A 129 -8.55 4.54 4.46
N LYS A 130 -7.30 5.01 4.49
CA LYS A 130 -6.24 4.43 3.66
C LYS A 130 -6.03 2.95 3.94
N ALA A 131 -6.01 2.54 5.20
CA ALA A 131 -5.87 1.14 5.58
C ALA A 131 -7.08 0.30 5.16
N VAL A 132 -8.30 0.84 5.22
CA VAL A 132 -9.51 0.19 4.71
C VAL A 132 -9.44 0.04 3.19
N ASN A 133 -9.14 1.09 2.44
CA ASN A 133 -9.02 1.06 0.98
C ASN A 133 -8.05 -0.02 0.50
N PHE A 134 -6.82 -0.01 1.03
CA PHE A 134 -5.83 -1.03 0.67
C PHE A 134 -6.19 -2.40 1.21
N GLY A 135 -6.74 -2.46 2.42
CA GLY A 135 -7.19 -3.70 3.02
C GLY A 135 -8.22 -4.41 2.15
N VAL A 136 -9.22 -3.69 1.66
CA VAL A 136 -10.25 -4.25 0.79
C VAL A 136 -9.65 -4.74 -0.53
N VAL A 137 -8.79 -3.94 -1.18
CA VAL A 137 -8.12 -4.32 -2.45
C VAL A 137 -7.35 -5.64 -2.31
N TYR A 138 -6.69 -5.84 -1.16
CA TYR A 138 -5.90 -7.04 -0.89
C TYR A 138 -6.65 -8.14 -0.12
N GLY A 139 -7.97 -8.03 0.01
CA GLY A 139 -8.80 -9.05 0.65
C GLY A 139 -8.54 -9.22 2.15
N ILE A 140 -8.26 -8.15 2.87
CA ILE A 140 -8.00 -8.19 4.31
C ILE A 140 -9.21 -8.72 5.07
N SER A 141 -8.98 -9.59 6.05
CA SER A 141 -10.03 -10.02 6.97
C SER A 141 -10.35 -8.95 8.02
N ASP A 142 -11.53 -9.06 8.67
CA ASP A 142 -11.91 -8.23 9.81
C ASP A 142 -10.86 -8.29 10.95
N PHE A 143 -10.26 -9.46 11.18
CA PHE A 143 -9.18 -9.65 12.15
C PHE A 143 -7.90 -8.89 11.73
N GLY A 144 -7.51 -9.00 10.45
CA GLY A 144 -6.33 -8.30 9.93
C GLY A 144 -6.49 -6.77 10.00
N LEU A 145 -7.67 -6.26 9.64
CA LEU A 145 -7.97 -4.84 9.71
C LEU A 145 -8.01 -4.34 11.15
N ALA A 146 -8.61 -5.10 12.08
CA ALA A 146 -8.66 -4.77 13.50
C ALA A 146 -7.25 -4.61 14.09
N ASN A 147 -6.34 -5.54 13.80
CA ASN A 147 -4.96 -5.48 14.25
C ASN A 147 -4.19 -4.29 13.64
N ASN A 148 -4.43 -4.00 12.37
CA ASN A 148 -3.77 -2.89 11.66
C ASN A 148 -4.17 -1.53 12.23
N LEU A 149 -5.45 -1.35 12.56
CA LEU A 149 -6.01 -0.11 13.06
C LEU A 149 -5.97 0.02 14.60
N GLY A 150 -5.75 -1.08 15.33
CA GLY A 150 -5.84 -1.11 16.79
C GLY A 150 -7.28 -0.93 17.30
N ILE A 151 -8.27 -1.44 16.56
CA ILE A 151 -9.70 -1.37 16.89
C ILE A 151 -10.28 -2.77 17.20
N SER A 152 -11.51 -2.81 17.71
CA SER A 152 -12.20 -4.07 17.92
C SER A 152 -12.50 -4.77 16.57
N ARG A 153 -12.54 -6.10 16.58
CA ARG A 153 -12.91 -6.88 15.40
C ARG A 153 -14.33 -6.54 14.89
N LYS A 154 -15.25 -6.22 15.81
CA LYS A 154 -16.59 -5.77 15.45
C LYS A 154 -16.54 -4.46 14.65
N ALA A 155 -15.81 -3.47 15.13
CA ALA A 155 -15.67 -2.19 14.42
C ALA A 155 -15.01 -2.35 13.06
N ALA A 156 -13.99 -3.23 12.96
CA ALA A 156 -13.36 -3.52 11.67
C ALA A 156 -14.33 -4.18 10.68
N LYS A 157 -15.17 -5.09 11.15
CA LYS A 157 -16.22 -5.71 10.34
C LYS A 157 -17.25 -4.68 9.87
N ASP A 158 -17.68 -3.79 10.77
CA ASP A 158 -18.62 -2.71 10.43
C ASP A 158 -18.03 -1.77 9.38
N TYR A 159 -16.74 -1.42 9.46
CA TYR A 159 -16.05 -0.62 8.46
C TYR A 159 -16.01 -1.30 7.08
N ILE A 160 -15.67 -2.59 7.02
CA ILE A 160 -15.65 -3.35 5.76
C ILE A 160 -17.08 -3.44 5.17
N GLN A 161 -18.07 -3.69 5.99
CA GLN A 161 -19.45 -3.74 5.54
C GLN A 161 -19.93 -2.41 5.00
N THR A 162 -19.73 -1.31 5.75
CA THR A 162 -20.06 0.04 5.30
C THR A 162 -19.32 0.41 4.01
N TYR A 163 -18.06 0.02 3.88
CA TYR A 163 -17.30 0.23 2.66
C TYR A 163 -18.00 -0.42 1.44
N PHE A 164 -18.38 -1.68 1.54
CA PHE A 164 -19.08 -2.37 0.46
C PHE A 164 -20.51 -1.88 0.18
N GLU A 165 -21.17 -1.30 1.19
CA GLU A 165 -22.45 -0.63 1.00
C GLU A 165 -22.31 0.69 0.24
N ARG A 166 -21.20 1.41 0.48
CA ARG A 166 -20.90 2.70 -0.17
C ARG A 166 -20.25 2.56 -1.54
N PHE A 167 -19.63 1.41 -1.80
CA PHE A 167 -18.95 1.09 -3.07
C PHE A 167 -19.48 -0.26 -3.61
N PRO A 168 -20.75 -0.29 -4.07
CA PRO A 168 -21.39 -1.54 -4.51
C PRO A 168 -20.75 -2.16 -5.74
N GLY A 169 -20.19 -1.34 -6.64
CA GLY A 169 -19.47 -1.80 -7.82
C GLY A 169 -18.25 -2.66 -7.43
N ILE A 170 -17.51 -2.23 -6.42
CA ILE A 170 -16.36 -3.00 -5.90
C ILE A 170 -16.82 -4.33 -5.30
N LYS A 171 -17.91 -4.32 -4.52
CA LYS A 171 -18.48 -5.54 -3.94
C LYS A 171 -18.85 -6.56 -5.02
N ASN A 172 -19.56 -6.12 -6.05
CA ASN A 172 -19.99 -6.95 -7.17
C ASN A 172 -18.81 -7.52 -7.93
N TYR A 173 -17.81 -6.67 -8.26
CA TYR A 173 -16.59 -7.10 -8.93
C TYR A 173 -15.86 -8.19 -8.15
N MET A 174 -15.66 -8.01 -6.85
CA MET A 174 -14.97 -9.00 -6.00
C MET A 174 -15.74 -10.32 -5.93
N ALA A 175 -17.07 -10.27 -5.80
CA ALA A 175 -17.90 -11.47 -5.78
C ALA A 175 -17.79 -12.26 -7.09
N VAL A 176 -17.89 -11.57 -8.24
CA VAL A 176 -17.78 -12.19 -9.58
C VAL A 176 -16.38 -12.76 -9.81
N SER A 177 -15.32 -11.98 -9.50
CA SER A 177 -13.93 -12.42 -9.66
C SER A 177 -13.62 -13.66 -8.83
N TYR A 178 -14.08 -13.71 -7.58
CA TYR A 178 -13.88 -14.86 -6.72
C TYR A 178 -14.58 -16.12 -7.25
N THR A 179 -15.81 -15.98 -7.74
CA THR A 179 -16.57 -17.08 -8.33
C THR A 179 -15.92 -17.59 -9.60
N HIS A 180 -15.44 -16.67 -10.46
CA HIS A 180 -14.79 -16.99 -11.70
C HIS A 180 -13.45 -17.73 -11.49
N LEU A 181 -12.61 -17.26 -10.57
CA LEU A 181 -11.35 -17.92 -10.22
C LEU A 181 -11.57 -19.34 -9.71
N ARG A 182 -12.57 -19.56 -8.85
CA ARG A 182 -12.91 -20.89 -8.34
C ARG A 182 -13.40 -21.85 -9.43
N ALA A 183 -14.14 -21.34 -10.42
CA ALA A 183 -14.59 -22.16 -11.54
C ALA A 183 -13.41 -22.70 -12.38
N HIS A 184 -12.33 -21.92 -12.51
CA HIS A 184 -11.13 -22.32 -13.24
C HIS A 184 -10.19 -23.25 -12.44
N GLU A 185 -10.23 -23.21 -11.11
CA GLU A 185 -9.44 -24.15 -10.28
C GLU A 185 -9.95 -25.61 -10.35
N THR A 186 -11.19 -25.84 -10.76
CA THR A 186 -11.77 -27.18 -10.88
C THR A 186 -11.44 -27.88 -12.20
N ASP A 187 -10.92 -27.17 -13.20
CA ASP A 187 -10.56 -27.74 -14.51
C ASP A 187 -9.09 -28.24 -14.57
N SER A 188 -8.37 -28.21 -13.45
CA SER A 188 -6.93 -28.57 -13.37
C SER A 188 -6.63 -29.96 -12.78
N TYR A 189 -7.61 -30.87 -12.73
CA TYR A 189 -7.42 -32.25 -12.28
C TYR A 189 -7.82 -33.26 -13.34
#